data_5848641aa9e81d36bf9f0cd3ae4e6c6f
#
_entry.id   5848641aa9e81d36bf9f0cd3ae4e6c6f
#
_cell.length_a   1.000
_cell.length_b   1.000
_cell.length_c   1.000
_cell.angle_alpha   90.00
_cell.angle_beta   90.00
_cell.angle_gamma   90.00
#
_symmetry.space_group_name_H-M   'P 1'
#
loop_
_entity.id
_entity.type
_entity.pdbx_description
1 polymer ?
#
loop_
_entity_poly.entity_id
_entity_poly.type
_entity_poly.pdbx_seq_one_letter_code
_entity_poly.pdbx_strand_id
1 'polypeptide(L)'
;MVQAMCRPHRGLCVALLAVVLAALPAWAQAPYAQRYDVPRLTALGRAIFFDAELSPSGAVSCASCHDPKHAYGPPDADTLKLGFRAAPSLRYLNTVPPFTEHSFDNDGDDSVDLGPTGGHTWDGRASSAHEQARLPLLAPEEMGGPTAQAVIERLRGAPYASQMKALFGADVFDRGEAAFDAATMALEVFQQSSQDFYPFSSRYDAMLRGQGQLNAQELRGLALFDDPAKGNCASCHLSAIRADGAFPLFTDFGHIAIGVPRNPAIKANADPAFHDLGLCGPLRTDLASQAEYCGRFRTPSLRNVALRHTFFHNAAVTSLAQAVRFYVQRDTDPARWYGASGKFDDLPARYHANVNVEAPFGGALGSPPLLTDAEIDDVVAFLGTLTDADQGENPR
;
A
#
# COMPACT_ATOMS: atom_id res chain seq x y z
N MET A 1 48.96 -36.81 -49.87
CA MET A 1 50.13 -37.02 -48.97
C MET A 1 50.17 -35.82 -48.06
N VAL A 2 49.90 -35.88 -46.78
CA VAL A 2 50.26 -36.73 -45.67
C VAL A 2 49.11 -36.82 -44.69
N GLN A 3 48.69 -38.05 -44.34
CA GLN A 3 47.87 -38.35 -43.16
C GLN A 3 48.78 -38.32 -41.93
N ALA A 4 48.31 -37.72 -40.83
CA ALA A 4 48.75 -38.02 -39.49
C ALA A 4 47.64 -37.80 -38.52
N MET A 5 46.96 -38.81 -38.16
CA MET A 5 46.72 -39.48 -36.88
C MET A 5 46.79 -38.54 -35.67
N CYS A 6 45.63 -38.28 -35.11
CA CYS A 6 45.50 -37.95 -33.68
C CYS A 6 44.48 -38.91 -33.05
N ARG A 7 44.99 -39.85 -32.23
CA ARG A 7 44.24 -40.76 -31.38
C ARG A 7 44.02 -40.14 -29.99
N PRO A 8 43.14 -40.62 -29.19
CA PRO A 8 42.26 -39.79 -28.31
C PRO A 8 42.77 -39.72 -26.88
N HIS A 9 42.63 -38.55 -26.26
CA HIS A 9 42.63 -38.41 -24.79
C HIS A 9 41.24 -37.98 -24.28
N ARG A 10 40.30 -38.93 -24.36
CA ARG A 10 38.94 -38.69 -23.81
C ARG A 10 38.86 -38.78 -22.27
N GLY A 11 39.93 -39.12 -21.56
CA GLY A 11 39.94 -39.34 -20.12
C GLY A 11 40.33 -38.13 -19.27
N LEU A 12 41.08 -37.15 -19.81
CA LEU A 12 41.65 -36.07 -19.00
C LEU A 12 40.73 -34.84 -18.89
N CYS A 13 39.84 -34.61 -19.87
CA CYS A 13 38.93 -33.45 -19.85
C CYS A 13 37.76 -33.60 -18.84
N VAL A 14 37.32 -34.83 -18.56
CA VAL A 14 36.21 -35.08 -17.63
C VAL A 14 36.63 -34.92 -16.17
N ALA A 15 37.89 -35.28 -15.87
CA ALA A 15 38.44 -35.14 -14.51
C ALA A 15 38.71 -33.67 -14.13
N LEU A 16 39.09 -32.81 -15.10
CA LEU A 16 39.31 -31.38 -14.87
C LEU A 16 38.02 -30.60 -14.66
N LEU A 17 36.89 -30.98 -15.33
CA LEU A 17 35.60 -30.36 -15.09
C LEU A 17 35.02 -30.72 -13.71
N ALA A 18 35.24 -31.94 -13.22
CA ALA A 18 34.75 -32.36 -11.91
C ALA A 18 35.50 -31.69 -10.76
N VAL A 19 36.80 -31.37 -10.93
CA VAL A 19 37.59 -30.68 -9.89
C VAL A 19 37.30 -29.18 -9.83
N VAL A 20 36.93 -28.55 -10.97
CA VAL A 20 36.55 -27.11 -10.97
C VAL A 20 35.18 -26.87 -10.33
N LEU A 21 34.27 -27.83 -10.39
CA LEU A 21 32.93 -27.73 -9.72
C LEU A 21 33.01 -27.95 -8.20
N ALA A 22 34.06 -28.59 -7.68
CA ALA A 22 34.24 -28.85 -6.25
C ALA A 22 34.96 -27.72 -5.49
N ALA A 23 35.49 -26.71 -6.18
CA ALA A 23 36.30 -25.64 -5.61
C ALA A 23 35.66 -24.25 -5.65
N LEU A 24 34.30 -24.16 -5.67
CA LEU A 24 33.65 -22.89 -5.42
C LEU A 24 33.89 -22.52 -3.95
N PRO A 25 34.47 -21.35 -3.67
CA PRO A 25 34.77 -20.95 -2.30
C PRO A 25 33.51 -20.86 -1.47
N ALA A 26 33.57 -21.31 -0.22
CA ALA A 26 32.40 -21.40 0.70
C ALA A 26 31.63 -20.09 0.85
N TRP A 27 32.24 -18.94 0.60
CA TRP A 27 31.55 -17.64 0.61
C TRP A 27 30.57 -17.46 -0.56
N ALA A 28 30.72 -18.14 -1.68
CA ALA A 28 29.81 -18.07 -2.82
C ALA A 28 28.46 -18.80 -2.55
N GLN A 29 28.37 -19.60 -1.50
CA GLN A 29 27.15 -20.33 -1.09
C GLN A 29 26.46 -19.70 0.09
N ALA A 30 27.12 -18.83 0.84
CA ALA A 30 26.63 -18.30 2.11
C ALA A 30 25.38 -17.39 2.02
N PRO A 31 25.21 -16.49 1.02
CA PRO A 31 24.06 -15.58 0.99
C PRO A 31 22.72 -16.26 0.70
N TYR A 32 22.72 -17.45 0.13
CA TYR A 32 21.50 -18.17 -0.29
C TYR A 32 21.22 -19.44 0.52
N ALA A 33 22.04 -19.72 1.53
CA ALA A 33 21.97 -20.98 2.27
C ALA A 33 20.86 -21.01 3.34
N GLN A 34 20.40 -19.86 3.84
CA GLN A 34 19.36 -19.79 4.84
C GLN A 34 17.99 -19.69 4.17
N ARG A 35 17.39 -20.84 3.86
CA ARG A 35 16.00 -20.91 3.43
C ARG A 35 15.12 -21.00 4.66
N TYR A 36 14.29 -19.98 4.89
CA TYR A 36 13.26 -20.05 5.91
C TYR A 36 12.13 -20.98 5.45
N ASP A 37 11.52 -21.68 6.42
CA ASP A 37 10.26 -22.40 6.23
C ASP A 37 9.13 -21.36 6.11
N VAL A 38 8.77 -21.01 4.89
CA VAL A 38 7.76 -19.96 4.60
C VAL A 38 6.42 -20.23 5.28
N PRO A 39 5.84 -21.46 5.25
CA PRO A 39 4.60 -21.76 5.98
C PRO A 39 4.71 -21.48 7.48
N ARG A 40 5.81 -21.86 8.12
CA ARG A 40 6.02 -21.61 9.56
C ARG A 40 6.24 -20.12 9.85
N LEU A 41 6.92 -19.42 8.97
CA LEU A 41 7.15 -17.99 9.09
C LEU A 41 5.84 -17.20 8.90
N THR A 42 5.01 -17.60 7.92
CA THR A 42 3.65 -17.07 7.74
C THR A 42 2.78 -17.26 8.99
N ALA A 43 2.80 -18.48 9.57
CA ALA A 43 2.05 -18.79 10.79
C ALA A 43 2.53 -17.94 11.98
N LEU A 44 3.85 -17.74 12.12
CA LEU A 44 4.43 -16.85 13.13
C LEU A 44 3.98 -15.40 12.91
N GLY A 45 4.06 -14.87 11.68
CA GLY A 45 3.63 -13.52 11.35
C GLY A 45 2.14 -13.31 11.65
N ARG A 46 1.30 -14.31 11.33
CA ARG A 46 -0.12 -14.30 11.72
C ARG A 46 -0.29 -14.23 13.23
N ALA A 47 0.43 -15.04 14.01
CA ALA A 47 0.35 -15.00 15.47
C ALA A 47 0.72 -13.62 16.03
N ILE A 48 1.79 -13.01 15.52
CA ILE A 48 2.24 -11.67 15.90
C ILE A 48 1.19 -10.61 15.53
N PHE A 49 0.59 -10.71 14.34
CA PHE A 49 -0.39 -9.74 13.84
C PHE A 49 -1.63 -9.60 14.73
N PHE A 50 -2.05 -10.71 15.36
CA PHE A 50 -3.22 -10.73 16.24
C PHE A 50 -2.85 -10.60 17.73
N ASP A 51 -1.58 -10.44 18.09
CA ASP A 51 -1.13 -10.37 19.47
C ASP A 51 -1.23 -8.96 20.05
N ALA A 52 -2.23 -8.72 20.88
CA ALA A 52 -2.42 -7.44 21.56
C ALA A 52 -1.43 -7.23 22.72
N GLU A 53 -0.87 -8.30 23.28
CA GLU A 53 0.10 -8.23 24.38
C GLU A 53 1.44 -7.59 23.97
N LEU A 54 1.68 -7.43 22.66
CA LEU A 54 2.83 -6.68 22.16
C LEU A 54 2.72 -5.17 22.43
N SER A 55 1.50 -4.63 22.58
CA SER A 55 1.30 -3.25 23.01
C SER A 55 1.49 -3.10 24.53
N PRO A 56 1.97 -1.93 25.03
CA PRO A 56 2.07 -1.68 26.47
C PRO A 56 0.74 -1.81 27.22
N SER A 57 -0.38 -1.52 26.55
CA SER A 57 -1.72 -1.62 27.11
C SER A 57 -2.25 -3.06 27.16
N GLY A 58 -1.67 -4.00 26.40
CA GLY A 58 -2.21 -5.34 26.20
C GLY A 58 -3.55 -5.36 25.42
N ALA A 59 -3.91 -4.25 24.75
CA ALA A 59 -5.23 -4.08 24.14
C ALA A 59 -5.19 -3.79 22.64
N VAL A 60 -4.04 -3.48 22.07
CA VAL A 60 -3.89 -3.05 20.66
C VAL A 60 -2.98 -4.02 19.91
N SER A 61 -3.51 -4.62 18.85
CA SER A 61 -2.77 -5.44 17.88
C SER A 61 -2.84 -4.80 16.49
N CYS A 62 -2.10 -5.33 15.52
CA CYS A 62 -2.26 -4.92 14.12
C CYS A 62 -3.71 -5.09 13.63
N ALA A 63 -4.36 -6.19 14.04
CA ALA A 63 -5.76 -6.48 13.69
C ALA A 63 -6.77 -5.50 14.30
N SER A 64 -6.40 -4.70 15.31
CA SER A 64 -7.28 -3.68 15.89
C SER A 64 -7.58 -2.54 14.91
N CYS A 65 -6.63 -2.23 14.00
CA CYS A 65 -6.78 -1.20 12.96
C CYS A 65 -6.84 -1.81 11.54
N HIS A 66 -6.43 -3.06 11.38
CA HIS A 66 -6.41 -3.80 10.11
C HIS A 66 -7.24 -5.07 10.24
N ASP A 67 -8.58 -4.91 10.34
CA ASP A 67 -9.52 -6.01 10.57
C ASP A 67 -9.67 -6.88 9.31
N PRO A 68 -9.44 -8.21 9.38
CA PRO A 68 -9.68 -9.12 8.27
C PRO A 68 -11.09 -9.04 7.68
N LYS A 69 -12.11 -8.76 8.50
CA LYS A 69 -13.51 -8.62 8.06
C LYS A 69 -13.75 -7.35 7.24
N HIS A 70 -12.80 -6.43 7.22
CA HIS A 70 -12.81 -5.20 6.45
C HIS A 70 -11.65 -5.15 5.46
N ALA A 71 -11.30 -6.32 4.89
CA ALA A 71 -10.18 -6.48 3.95
C ALA A 71 -8.86 -5.96 4.52
N TYR A 72 -8.59 -6.23 5.80
CA TYR A 72 -7.42 -5.70 6.53
C TYR A 72 -7.33 -4.17 6.49
N GLY A 73 -8.46 -3.52 6.41
CA GLY A 73 -8.62 -2.08 6.60
C GLY A 73 -9.25 -1.75 7.95
N PRO A 74 -9.52 -0.47 8.24
CA PRO A 74 -10.09 -0.04 9.51
C PRO A 74 -11.54 -0.54 9.67
N PRO A 75 -11.90 -1.06 10.86
CA PRO A 75 -13.24 -1.56 11.15
C PRO A 75 -14.29 -0.44 11.25
N ASP A 76 -13.87 0.79 11.53
CA ASP A 76 -14.73 1.96 11.69
C ASP A 76 -13.97 3.28 11.43
N ALA A 77 -14.66 4.40 11.61
CA ALA A 77 -14.09 5.75 11.48
C ALA A 77 -13.27 6.18 12.73
N ASP A 78 -13.35 5.44 13.83
CA ASP A 78 -12.76 5.83 15.12
C ASP A 78 -11.24 5.55 15.17
N THR A 79 -10.71 4.81 14.20
CA THR A 79 -9.26 4.55 14.07
C THR A 79 -8.42 5.84 13.96
N LEU A 80 -9.03 6.95 13.51
CA LEU A 80 -8.39 8.27 13.53
C LEU A 80 -8.12 8.83 14.95
N LYS A 81 -8.76 8.30 15.98
CA LYS A 81 -8.50 8.73 17.37
C LYS A 81 -7.06 8.42 17.80
N LEU A 82 -6.40 7.50 17.12
CA LEU A 82 -5.04 7.05 17.39
C LEU A 82 -3.96 7.87 16.65
N GLY A 83 -4.35 8.75 15.69
CA GLY A 83 -3.39 9.53 14.91
C GLY A 83 -4.06 10.59 14.03
N PHE A 84 -3.37 11.03 12.97
CA PHE A 84 -3.88 12.01 12.03
C PHE A 84 -4.05 11.47 10.60
N ARG A 85 -3.75 10.18 10.37
CA ARG A 85 -3.95 9.50 9.09
C ARG A 85 -4.83 8.27 9.25
N ALA A 86 -5.74 8.07 8.30
CA ALA A 86 -6.55 6.87 8.22
C ALA A 86 -5.66 5.62 7.98
N ALA A 87 -5.95 4.53 8.69
CA ALA A 87 -5.30 3.26 8.41
C ALA A 87 -5.67 2.79 6.98
N PRO A 88 -4.69 2.51 6.11
CA PRO A 88 -4.98 1.94 4.79
C PRO A 88 -5.34 0.45 4.91
N SER A 89 -5.99 -0.11 3.89
CA SER A 89 -6.04 -1.57 3.75
C SER A 89 -4.63 -2.12 3.52
N LEU A 90 -4.32 -3.27 4.11
CA LEU A 90 -3.07 -4.00 3.86
C LEU A 90 -3.20 -4.96 2.67
N ARG A 91 -4.39 -5.11 2.07
CA ARG A 91 -4.56 -5.94 0.88
C ARG A 91 -3.92 -5.30 -0.35
N TYR A 92 -3.40 -6.15 -1.23
CA TYR A 92 -2.83 -5.77 -2.53
C TYR A 92 -1.62 -4.83 -2.45
N LEU A 93 -0.82 -4.95 -1.37
CA LEU A 93 0.43 -4.21 -1.19
C LEU A 93 1.68 -5.05 -1.47
N ASN A 94 1.53 -6.30 -1.88
CA ASN A 94 2.63 -7.25 -2.12
C ASN A 94 3.56 -6.86 -3.29
N THR A 95 3.12 -5.98 -4.17
CA THR A 95 3.88 -5.50 -5.34
C THR A 95 4.19 -4.02 -5.29
N VAL A 96 4.01 -3.36 -4.13
CA VAL A 96 4.41 -1.96 -3.96
C VAL A 96 5.93 -1.87 -4.22
N PRO A 97 6.37 -1.08 -5.22
CA PRO A 97 7.80 -0.89 -5.45
C PRO A 97 8.44 -0.07 -4.31
N PRO A 98 9.73 -0.18 -4.06
CA PRO A 98 10.43 0.77 -3.21
C PRO A 98 10.19 2.21 -3.69
N PHE A 99 10.24 3.16 -2.75
CA PHE A 99 10.06 4.56 -3.10
C PHE A 99 11.18 5.04 -4.03
N THR A 100 10.79 5.77 -5.08
CA THR A 100 11.68 6.56 -5.94
C THR A 100 11.10 7.95 -6.17
N GLU A 101 11.95 8.96 -6.27
CA GLU A 101 11.52 10.32 -6.60
C GLU A 101 11.17 10.47 -8.09
N HIS A 102 11.79 9.64 -8.93
CA HIS A 102 11.60 9.64 -10.37
C HIS A 102 11.22 8.24 -10.82
N SER A 103 10.10 8.11 -11.49
CA SER A 103 9.62 6.87 -12.08
C SER A 103 9.39 7.09 -13.58
N PHE A 104 9.89 6.17 -14.39
CA PHE A 104 9.74 6.23 -15.83
C PHE A 104 8.89 5.06 -16.31
N ASP A 105 8.07 5.29 -17.33
CA ASP A 105 7.33 4.21 -17.97
C ASP A 105 8.32 3.34 -18.77
N ASN A 106 8.39 2.06 -18.41
CA ASN A 106 9.43 1.15 -18.91
C ASN A 106 9.19 0.61 -20.33
N ASP A 107 8.35 1.25 -21.12
CA ASP A 107 8.22 0.91 -22.55
C ASP A 107 9.42 1.39 -23.41
N GLY A 108 10.53 1.70 -22.75
CA GLY A 108 11.79 2.12 -23.39
C GLY A 108 11.86 3.61 -23.72
N ASP A 109 10.92 4.40 -23.23
CA ASP A 109 10.92 5.85 -23.32
C ASP A 109 11.08 6.48 -21.93
N ASP A 110 12.33 6.82 -21.56
CA ASP A 110 12.64 7.54 -20.33
C ASP A 110 12.34 9.06 -20.44
N SER A 111 11.60 9.49 -21.46
CA SER A 111 11.33 10.92 -21.70
C SER A 111 10.23 11.47 -20.78
N VAL A 112 9.38 10.61 -20.18
CA VAL A 112 8.28 11.02 -19.30
C VAL A 112 8.56 10.56 -17.88
N ASP A 113 8.89 11.51 -17.01
CA ASP A 113 9.00 11.25 -15.57
C ASP A 113 7.60 11.33 -14.94
N LEU A 114 7.14 10.20 -14.39
CA LEU A 114 5.88 10.08 -13.67
C LEU A 114 5.95 10.65 -12.24
N GLY A 115 7.14 11.04 -11.79
CA GLY A 115 7.39 11.61 -10.47
C GLY A 115 7.46 10.59 -9.33
N PRO A 116 7.29 11.04 -8.08
CA PRO A 116 7.45 10.22 -6.89
C PRO A 116 6.48 9.03 -6.89
N THR A 117 7.01 7.81 -6.73
CA THR A 117 6.24 6.57 -6.83
C THR A 117 6.71 5.56 -5.79
N GLY A 118 5.81 4.70 -5.30
CA GLY A 118 6.12 3.56 -4.45
C GLY A 118 6.27 3.88 -2.96
N GLY A 119 6.88 2.95 -2.24
CA GLY A 119 6.99 2.94 -0.78
C GLY A 119 5.68 2.62 -0.07
N HIS A 120 5.80 2.06 1.13
CA HIS A 120 4.67 1.79 2.01
C HIS A 120 4.31 3.03 2.83
N THR A 121 3.10 3.03 3.43
CA THR A 121 2.44 4.17 4.09
C THR A 121 1.87 5.20 3.09
N TRP A 122 1.15 6.22 3.60
CA TRP A 122 0.59 7.29 2.77
C TRP A 122 1.66 8.21 2.14
N ASP A 123 2.83 8.28 2.74
CA ASP A 123 3.95 9.13 2.32
C ASP A 123 5.15 8.33 1.79
N GLY A 124 4.99 7.03 1.58
CA GLY A 124 6.01 6.19 0.99
C GLY A 124 7.32 6.05 1.77
N ARG A 125 7.35 6.42 3.09
CA ARG A 125 8.58 6.48 3.89
C ARG A 125 9.22 5.14 4.25
N ALA A 126 8.52 4.03 4.03
CA ALA A 126 9.08 2.69 4.22
C ALA A 126 9.22 1.98 2.87
N SER A 127 10.39 1.42 2.59
CA SER A 127 10.73 0.81 1.29
C SER A 127 10.22 -0.63 1.17
N SER A 128 9.80 -1.26 2.27
CA SER A 128 9.26 -2.62 2.31
C SER A 128 8.18 -2.76 3.37
N ALA A 129 7.40 -3.84 3.31
CA ALA A 129 6.45 -4.18 4.37
C ALA A 129 7.16 -4.52 5.68
N HIS A 130 8.39 -5.05 5.62
CA HIS A 130 9.26 -5.27 6.77
C HIS A 130 9.58 -3.95 7.51
N GLU A 131 10.05 -2.94 6.79
CA GLU A 131 10.32 -1.61 7.34
C GLU A 131 9.04 -0.94 7.83
N GLN A 132 7.94 -1.07 7.09
CA GLN A 132 6.66 -0.50 7.48
C GLN A 132 6.17 -1.08 8.81
N ALA A 133 6.29 -2.39 9.02
CA ALA A 133 5.83 -3.05 10.24
C ALA A 133 6.53 -2.56 11.52
N ARG A 134 7.75 -1.99 11.40
CA ARG A 134 8.48 -1.38 12.52
C ARG A 134 7.78 -0.13 13.06
N LEU A 135 7.15 0.63 12.19
CA LEU A 135 6.58 1.95 12.51
C LEU A 135 5.43 1.85 13.52
N PRO A 136 4.35 1.08 13.28
CA PRO A 136 3.23 0.99 14.22
C PRO A 136 3.62 0.36 15.56
N LEU A 137 4.59 -0.55 15.58
CA LEU A 137 5.07 -1.17 16.82
C LEU A 137 5.66 -0.13 17.80
N LEU A 138 6.22 0.97 17.27
CA LEU A 138 6.91 2.01 18.05
C LEU A 138 6.14 3.33 18.13
N ALA A 139 5.10 3.52 17.30
CA ALA A 139 4.31 4.76 17.27
C ALA A 139 3.43 4.89 18.51
N PRO A 140 3.56 5.98 19.31
CA PRO A 140 2.76 6.19 20.52
C PRO A 140 1.24 6.18 20.27
N GLU A 141 0.84 6.65 19.10
CA GLU A 141 -0.56 6.74 18.66
C GLU A 141 -1.11 5.42 18.09
N GLU A 142 -0.26 4.39 17.95
CA GLU A 142 -0.64 3.08 17.39
C GLU A 142 -0.42 1.99 18.45
N MET A 143 0.57 1.13 18.33
CA MET A 143 0.85 0.09 19.33
C MET A 143 1.66 0.60 20.53
N GLY A 144 2.37 1.72 20.40
CA GLY A 144 2.95 2.47 21.51
C GLY A 144 4.13 1.81 22.22
N GLY A 145 4.87 0.92 21.57
CA GLY A 145 6.10 0.36 22.12
C GLY A 145 7.14 1.47 22.34
N PRO A 146 7.63 1.68 23.58
CA PRO A 146 8.52 2.80 23.87
C PRO A 146 9.90 2.66 23.19
N THR A 147 10.33 1.42 22.97
CA THR A 147 11.60 1.09 22.29
C THR A 147 11.50 -0.30 21.65
N ALA A 148 12.36 -0.58 20.67
CA ALA A 148 12.49 -1.93 20.10
C ALA A 148 12.81 -2.97 21.19
N GLN A 149 13.65 -2.62 22.20
CA GLN A 149 13.99 -3.52 23.31
C GLN A 149 12.74 -3.88 24.14
N ALA A 150 11.85 -2.93 24.40
CA ALA A 150 10.61 -3.22 25.14
C ALA A 150 9.68 -4.17 24.37
N VAL A 151 9.63 -4.06 23.04
CA VAL A 151 8.90 -4.99 22.19
C VAL A 151 9.57 -6.37 22.20
N ILE A 152 10.90 -6.45 22.14
CA ILE A 152 11.67 -7.71 22.23
C ILE A 152 11.37 -8.45 23.54
N GLU A 153 11.28 -7.76 24.67
CA GLU A 153 10.97 -8.42 25.96
C GLU A 153 9.55 -9.00 25.95
N ARG A 154 8.59 -8.35 25.31
CA ARG A 154 7.24 -8.90 25.12
C ARG A 154 7.25 -10.11 24.20
N LEU A 155 7.95 -10.04 23.07
CA LEU A 155 8.15 -11.16 22.14
C LEU A 155 8.80 -12.37 22.85
N ARG A 156 9.76 -12.12 23.78
CA ARG A 156 10.43 -13.16 24.59
C ARG A 156 9.43 -13.92 25.48
N GLY A 157 8.43 -13.21 26.00
CA GLY A 157 7.36 -13.76 26.83
C GLY A 157 6.17 -14.36 26.06
N ALA A 158 6.10 -14.15 24.75
CA ALA A 158 4.97 -14.53 23.95
C ALA A 158 4.85 -16.07 23.77
N PRO A 159 3.65 -16.61 23.57
CA PRO A 159 3.44 -18.05 23.36
C PRO A 159 4.21 -18.65 22.19
N TYR A 160 4.54 -17.84 21.19
CA TYR A 160 5.29 -18.23 20.00
C TYR A 160 6.80 -17.97 20.09
N ALA A 161 7.34 -17.57 21.24
CA ALA A 161 8.78 -17.35 21.42
C ALA A 161 9.65 -18.56 21.06
N SER A 162 9.16 -19.80 21.33
CA SER A 162 9.82 -21.02 20.94
C SER A 162 9.90 -21.19 19.41
N GLN A 163 8.87 -20.75 18.68
CA GLN A 163 8.84 -20.75 17.21
C GLN A 163 9.87 -19.74 16.65
N MET A 164 9.99 -18.55 17.27
CA MET A 164 11.02 -17.58 16.91
C MET A 164 12.43 -18.16 17.07
N LYS A 165 12.71 -18.82 18.21
CA LYS A 165 14.00 -19.51 18.42
C LYS A 165 14.27 -20.61 17.39
N ALA A 166 13.24 -21.38 17.03
CA ALA A 166 13.38 -22.46 16.06
C ALA A 166 13.63 -21.96 14.62
N LEU A 167 13.08 -20.79 14.26
CA LEU A 167 13.24 -20.20 12.92
C LEU A 167 14.50 -19.34 12.78
N PHE A 168 14.87 -18.59 13.82
CA PHE A 168 15.91 -17.56 13.74
C PHE A 168 17.14 -17.82 14.61
N GLY A 169 17.17 -18.93 15.34
CA GLY A 169 18.25 -19.33 16.23
C GLY A 169 17.89 -19.20 17.71
N ALA A 170 18.46 -20.10 18.54
CA ALA A 170 18.16 -20.16 19.97
C ALA A 170 18.47 -18.85 20.71
N ASP A 171 19.40 -18.08 20.19
CA ASP A 171 19.92 -16.82 20.72
C ASP A 171 19.25 -15.57 20.12
N VAL A 172 18.16 -15.70 19.33
CA VAL A 172 17.53 -14.59 18.63
C VAL A 172 17.19 -13.41 19.54
N PHE A 173 16.79 -13.66 20.77
CA PHE A 173 16.45 -12.63 21.75
C PHE A 173 17.66 -11.98 22.44
N ASP A 174 18.86 -12.51 22.23
CA ASP A 174 20.09 -12.06 22.90
C ASP A 174 21.04 -11.34 21.94
N ARG A 175 20.63 -11.19 20.67
CA ARG A 175 21.40 -10.56 19.58
C ARG A 175 20.86 -9.17 19.21
N GLY A 176 20.94 -8.20 20.14
CA GLY A 176 20.49 -6.83 19.89
C GLY A 176 19.03 -6.80 19.37
N GLU A 177 18.77 -6.15 18.23
CA GLU A 177 17.43 -6.05 17.63
C GLU A 177 16.99 -7.27 16.81
N ALA A 178 17.74 -8.35 16.77
CA ALA A 178 17.46 -9.50 15.89
C ALA A 178 16.05 -10.10 16.09
N ALA A 179 15.52 -10.09 17.33
CA ALA A 179 14.14 -10.57 17.55
C ALA A 179 13.10 -9.59 17.02
N PHE A 180 13.37 -8.28 17.04
CA PHE A 180 12.50 -7.26 16.46
C PHE A 180 12.46 -7.39 14.93
N ASP A 181 13.64 -7.53 14.29
CA ASP A 181 13.75 -7.76 12.86
C ASP A 181 13.08 -9.08 12.43
N ALA A 182 13.25 -10.15 13.21
CA ALA A 182 12.60 -11.42 12.99
C ALA A 182 11.06 -11.31 13.03
N ALA A 183 10.52 -10.54 13.98
CA ALA A 183 9.08 -10.31 14.09
C ALA A 183 8.53 -9.52 12.89
N THR A 184 9.20 -8.44 12.49
CA THR A 184 8.78 -7.63 11.34
C THR A 184 8.93 -8.35 10.01
N MET A 185 9.96 -9.20 9.85
CA MET A 185 10.08 -10.12 8.72
C MET A 185 8.91 -11.14 8.68
N ALA A 186 8.54 -11.71 9.82
CA ALA A 186 7.41 -12.63 9.89
C ALA A 186 6.09 -11.93 9.53
N LEU A 187 5.89 -10.69 9.97
CA LEU A 187 4.74 -9.86 9.57
C LEU A 187 4.71 -9.59 8.07
N GLU A 188 5.83 -9.26 7.45
CA GLU A 188 5.94 -9.12 6.00
C GLU A 188 5.57 -10.42 5.28
N VAL A 189 6.14 -11.56 5.70
CA VAL A 189 5.85 -12.86 5.06
C VAL A 189 4.38 -13.26 5.24
N PHE A 190 3.75 -12.92 6.36
CA PHE A 190 2.31 -13.09 6.53
C PHE A 190 1.53 -12.24 5.51
N GLN A 191 1.92 -10.99 5.29
CA GLN A 191 1.31 -10.10 4.29
C GLN A 191 1.58 -10.52 2.84
N GLN A 192 2.48 -11.49 2.60
CA GLN A 192 2.67 -12.15 1.31
C GLN A 192 1.75 -13.38 1.13
N SER A 193 0.88 -13.71 2.09
CA SER A 193 -0.12 -14.76 1.94
C SER A 193 -1.17 -14.36 0.89
N SER A 194 -1.20 -15.07 -0.23
CA SER A 194 -2.14 -14.78 -1.31
C SER A 194 -3.59 -14.95 -0.90
N GLN A 195 -3.87 -15.90 -0.04
CA GLN A 195 -5.22 -16.19 0.43
C GLN A 195 -5.78 -15.04 1.28
N ASP A 196 -4.95 -14.43 2.12
CA ASP A 196 -5.37 -13.37 3.05
C ASP A 196 -5.30 -11.98 2.40
N PHE A 197 -4.23 -11.69 1.62
CA PHE A 197 -3.91 -10.31 1.23
C PHE A 197 -4.06 -9.97 -0.24
N TYR A 198 -4.09 -10.95 -1.16
CA TYR A 198 -4.31 -10.67 -2.59
C TYR A 198 -5.01 -11.83 -3.32
N PRO A 199 -6.23 -12.19 -2.86
CA PRO A 199 -6.94 -13.35 -3.39
C PRO A 199 -7.42 -13.19 -4.83
N PHE A 200 -7.55 -11.96 -5.35
CA PHE A 200 -8.11 -11.66 -6.67
C PHE A 200 -9.41 -12.41 -6.93
N SER A 201 -10.34 -12.34 -5.98
CA SER A 201 -11.58 -13.11 -5.97
C SER A 201 -12.84 -12.28 -6.19
N SER A 202 -12.69 -10.99 -6.54
CA SER A 202 -13.80 -10.08 -6.77
C SER A 202 -14.63 -10.44 -8.00
N ARG A 203 -15.83 -9.86 -8.12
CA ARG A 203 -16.68 -10.01 -9.31
C ARG A 203 -16.00 -9.43 -10.55
N TYR A 204 -15.25 -8.35 -10.42
CA TYR A 204 -14.43 -7.81 -11.49
C TYR A 204 -13.36 -8.80 -11.96
N ASP A 205 -12.67 -9.46 -11.04
CA ASP A 205 -11.69 -10.50 -11.37
C ASP A 205 -12.34 -11.71 -12.08
N ALA A 206 -13.53 -12.10 -11.66
CA ALA A 206 -14.29 -13.17 -12.34
C ALA A 206 -14.66 -12.78 -13.78
N MET A 207 -15.04 -11.51 -14.00
CA MET A 207 -15.29 -11.00 -15.35
C MET A 207 -14.01 -11.04 -16.20
N LEU A 208 -12.87 -10.58 -15.67
CA LEU A 208 -11.58 -10.59 -16.38
C LEU A 208 -11.13 -12.02 -16.76
N ARG A 209 -11.52 -13.02 -15.97
CA ARG A 209 -11.28 -14.45 -16.28
C ARG A 209 -12.30 -15.05 -17.26
N GLY A 210 -13.33 -14.30 -17.69
CA GLY A 210 -14.45 -14.84 -18.47
C GLY A 210 -15.37 -15.78 -17.68
N GLN A 211 -15.34 -15.72 -16.34
CA GLN A 211 -16.10 -16.57 -15.41
C GLN A 211 -17.34 -15.88 -14.82
N GLY A 212 -17.58 -14.63 -15.18
CA GLY A 212 -18.69 -13.82 -14.68
C GLY A 212 -18.98 -12.64 -15.59
N GLN A 213 -20.05 -11.92 -15.28
CA GLN A 213 -20.43 -10.71 -15.98
C GLN A 213 -20.80 -9.62 -15.00
N LEU A 214 -20.49 -8.37 -15.34
CA LEU A 214 -21.01 -7.19 -14.67
C LEU A 214 -22.40 -6.87 -15.23
N ASN A 215 -23.26 -6.31 -14.40
CA ASN A 215 -24.57 -5.83 -14.86
C ASN A 215 -24.43 -4.50 -15.64
N ALA A 216 -25.55 -4.06 -16.26
CA ALA A 216 -25.53 -2.87 -17.12
C ALA A 216 -25.11 -1.58 -16.38
N GLN A 217 -25.44 -1.43 -15.09
CA GLN A 217 -25.03 -0.30 -14.27
C GLN A 217 -23.52 -0.33 -13.99
N GLU A 218 -23.01 -1.47 -13.60
CA GLU A 218 -21.59 -1.68 -13.32
C GLU A 218 -20.71 -1.46 -14.56
N LEU A 219 -21.19 -1.90 -15.73
CA LEU A 219 -20.50 -1.66 -17.01
C LEU A 219 -20.50 -0.18 -17.41
N ARG A 220 -21.59 0.55 -17.17
CA ARG A 220 -21.58 2.02 -17.36
C ARG A 220 -20.60 2.68 -16.40
N GLY A 221 -20.59 2.23 -15.14
CA GLY A 221 -19.65 2.73 -14.14
C GLY A 221 -18.19 2.51 -14.54
N LEU A 222 -17.84 1.33 -15.05
CA LEU A 222 -16.51 1.04 -15.59
C LEU A 222 -16.17 1.97 -16.77
N ALA A 223 -17.09 2.13 -17.71
CA ALA A 223 -16.87 3.03 -18.86
C ALA A 223 -16.64 4.48 -18.41
N LEU A 224 -17.40 4.98 -17.43
CA LEU A 224 -17.21 6.33 -16.86
C LEU A 224 -15.91 6.46 -16.08
N PHE A 225 -15.49 5.40 -15.40
CA PHE A 225 -14.23 5.34 -14.66
C PHE A 225 -13.02 5.45 -15.59
N ASP A 226 -13.09 4.81 -16.75
CA ASP A 226 -12.01 4.77 -17.75
C ASP A 226 -12.03 5.95 -18.72
N ASP A 227 -13.17 6.66 -18.88
CA ASP A 227 -13.30 7.75 -19.86
C ASP A 227 -12.52 9.01 -19.42
N PRO A 228 -11.48 9.44 -20.17
CA PRO A 228 -10.67 10.62 -19.85
C PRO A 228 -11.46 11.93 -19.92
N ALA A 229 -12.62 11.96 -20.62
CA ALA A 229 -13.50 13.13 -20.68
C ALA A 229 -14.56 13.15 -19.57
N LYS A 230 -14.62 12.11 -18.73
CA LYS A 230 -15.58 11.93 -17.63
C LYS A 230 -14.87 11.74 -16.28
N GLY A 231 -14.85 10.51 -15.77
CA GLY A 231 -14.23 10.20 -14.48
C GLY A 231 -12.72 10.28 -14.49
N ASN A 232 -12.09 9.88 -15.58
CA ASN A 232 -10.64 9.79 -15.75
C ASN A 232 -9.91 9.12 -14.56
N CYS A 233 -10.59 8.21 -13.86
CA CYS A 233 -10.07 7.59 -12.65
C CYS A 233 -8.94 6.61 -12.98
N ALA A 234 -9.01 5.97 -14.16
CA ALA A 234 -8.03 5.00 -14.63
C ALA A 234 -6.66 5.63 -14.92
N SER A 235 -6.54 6.96 -15.00
CA SER A 235 -5.24 7.64 -15.17
C SER A 235 -4.28 7.40 -13.98
N CYS A 236 -4.83 7.21 -12.76
CA CYS A 236 -4.05 6.90 -11.55
C CYS A 236 -4.45 5.54 -10.94
N HIS A 237 -5.71 5.12 -11.14
CA HIS A 237 -6.24 3.87 -10.63
C HIS A 237 -6.39 2.84 -11.75
N LEU A 238 -5.27 2.37 -12.29
CA LEU A 238 -5.19 1.49 -13.47
C LEU A 238 -6.16 0.32 -13.40
N SER A 239 -7.11 0.23 -14.33
CA SER A 239 -8.20 -0.76 -14.37
C SER A 239 -7.91 -1.94 -15.30
N ALA A 240 -7.02 -1.79 -16.28
CA ALA A 240 -6.72 -2.80 -17.28
C ALA A 240 -5.77 -3.89 -16.78
N ILE A 241 -5.88 -5.09 -17.35
CA ILE A 241 -4.86 -6.14 -17.22
C ILE A 241 -3.54 -5.59 -17.80
N ARG A 242 -2.45 -5.75 -17.07
CA ARG A 242 -1.12 -5.33 -17.51
C ARG A 242 -0.61 -6.20 -18.67
N ALA A 243 0.40 -5.71 -19.37
CA ALA A 243 1.01 -6.42 -20.49
C ALA A 243 1.63 -7.79 -20.07
N ASP A 244 2.06 -7.92 -18.82
CA ASP A 244 2.56 -9.16 -18.22
C ASP A 244 1.44 -10.14 -17.78
N GLY A 245 0.16 -9.79 -18.00
CA GLY A 245 -1.00 -10.56 -17.58
C GLY A 245 -1.42 -10.38 -16.13
N ALA A 246 -0.75 -9.51 -15.36
CA ALA A 246 -1.13 -9.24 -13.99
C ALA A 246 -2.47 -8.49 -13.90
N PHE A 247 -3.29 -8.89 -12.95
CA PHE A 247 -4.58 -8.24 -12.69
C PHE A 247 -4.38 -6.84 -12.12
N PRO A 248 -5.28 -5.89 -12.46
CA PRO A 248 -5.16 -4.51 -12.03
C PRO A 248 -5.25 -4.37 -10.51
N LEU A 249 -4.38 -3.55 -9.96
CA LEU A 249 -4.38 -3.20 -8.54
C LEU A 249 -5.18 -1.93 -8.28
N PHE A 250 -5.64 -1.24 -9.31
CA PHE A 250 -6.34 0.04 -9.21
C PHE A 250 -5.52 1.10 -8.46
N THR A 251 -4.24 1.15 -8.79
CA THR A 251 -3.26 2.14 -8.33
C THR A 251 -2.04 2.11 -9.25
N ASP A 252 -1.42 3.26 -9.45
CA ASP A 252 -0.11 3.44 -10.05
C ASP A 252 1.00 3.52 -8.99
N PHE A 253 0.63 3.52 -7.70
CA PHE A 253 1.49 3.82 -6.55
C PHE A 253 2.17 5.20 -6.61
N GLY A 254 1.77 6.07 -7.53
CA GLY A 254 2.26 7.44 -7.64
C GLY A 254 1.82 8.31 -6.45
N HIS A 255 2.53 9.42 -6.23
CA HIS A 255 2.19 10.37 -5.19
C HIS A 255 1.65 11.66 -5.81
N ILE A 256 0.45 12.03 -5.39
CA ILE A 256 -0.29 13.17 -5.96
C ILE A 256 -0.91 14.03 -4.86
N ALA A 257 -0.94 15.35 -5.07
CA ALA A 257 -1.64 16.29 -4.21
C ALA A 257 -3.05 16.54 -4.78
N ILE A 258 -4.07 16.09 -4.09
CA ILE A 258 -5.46 16.28 -4.53
C ILE A 258 -6.22 17.34 -3.73
N GLY A 259 -5.55 18.00 -2.77
CA GLY A 259 -6.10 19.12 -2.01
C GLY A 259 -7.36 18.75 -1.22
N VAL A 260 -7.34 17.62 -0.48
CA VAL A 260 -8.48 17.22 0.37
C VAL A 260 -8.78 18.29 1.44
N PRO A 261 -10.04 18.42 1.87
CA PRO A 261 -10.40 19.38 2.92
C PRO A 261 -9.82 18.96 4.27
N ARG A 262 -9.58 19.95 5.14
CA ARG A 262 -9.12 19.75 6.50
C ARG A 262 -10.16 18.99 7.32
N ASN A 263 -9.72 17.95 8.02
CA ASN A 263 -10.62 17.18 8.89
C ASN A 263 -10.55 17.70 10.34
N PRO A 264 -11.61 18.34 10.85
CA PRO A 264 -11.64 18.87 12.22
C PRO A 264 -11.67 17.79 13.31
N ALA A 265 -11.99 16.54 12.96
CA ALA A 265 -11.96 15.41 13.89
C ALA A 265 -10.54 15.00 14.28
N ILE A 266 -9.54 15.36 13.49
CA ILE A 266 -8.13 15.12 13.81
C ILE A 266 -7.68 16.10 14.88
N LYS A 267 -7.28 15.58 16.05
CA LYS A 267 -6.88 16.38 17.21
C LYS A 267 -5.74 17.38 16.89
N ALA A 268 -4.77 16.97 16.11
CA ALA A 268 -3.66 17.82 15.70
C ALA A 268 -4.11 19.05 14.89
N ASN A 269 -5.24 18.94 14.18
CA ASN A 269 -5.82 20.03 13.38
C ASN A 269 -6.44 21.15 14.23
N ALA A 270 -6.51 21.00 15.56
CA ALA A 270 -6.85 22.11 16.47
C ALA A 270 -5.77 23.21 16.46
N ASP A 271 -4.52 22.85 16.15
CA ASP A 271 -3.46 23.82 15.86
C ASP A 271 -3.55 24.22 14.36
N PRO A 272 -3.84 25.51 14.06
CA PRO A 272 -3.91 25.97 12.67
C PRO A 272 -2.57 25.94 11.94
N ALA A 273 -1.45 25.82 12.66
CA ALA A 273 -0.11 25.72 12.08
C ALA A 273 0.24 24.26 11.71
N PHE A 274 -0.48 23.28 12.25
CA PHE A 274 -0.26 21.89 11.90
C PHE A 274 -0.83 21.57 10.52
N HIS A 275 -0.03 20.94 9.66
CA HIS A 275 -0.43 20.39 8.37
C HIS A 275 0.25 19.06 8.13
N ASP A 276 -0.48 18.07 7.65
CA ASP A 276 0.09 16.87 7.08
C ASP A 276 0.49 17.16 5.64
N LEU A 277 1.77 17.24 5.39
CA LEU A 277 2.34 17.58 4.08
C LEU A 277 2.72 16.34 3.23
N GLY A 278 2.34 15.15 3.67
CA GLY A 278 2.64 13.91 2.95
C GLY A 278 4.14 13.67 2.81
N LEU A 279 4.65 13.70 1.57
CA LEU A 279 6.09 13.50 1.28
C LEU A 279 7.01 14.49 1.99
N CYS A 280 6.52 15.71 2.33
CA CYS A 280 7.30 16.74 3.01
C CYS A 280 7.24 16.70 4.55
N GLY A 281 6.50 15.77 5.13
CA GLY A 281 6.38 15.69 6.60
C GLY A 281 4.93 15.72 7.11
N PRO A 282 4.74 15.68 8.42
CA PRO A 282 5.76 15.67 9.49
C PRO A 282 6.41 14.30 9.76
N LEU A 283 5.82 13.18 9.26
CA LEU A 283 6.33 11.82 9.53
C LEU A 283 7.51 11.43 8.63
N ARG A 284 7.60 12.01 7.44
CA ARG A 284 8.71 11.88 6.52
C ARG A 284 9.52 13.18 6.51
N THR A 285 10.83 13.10 6.68
CA THR A 285 11.67 14.30 6.87
C THR A 285 12.78 14.44 5.83
N ASP A 286 13.13 13.37 5.12
CA ASP A 286 14.17 13.35 4.09
C ASP A 286 13.84 14.26 2.88
N LEU A 287 12.55 14.43 2.57
CA LEU A 287 12.06 15.27 1.48
C LEU A 287 11.48 16.62 1.94
N ALA A 288 11.69 17.01 3.20
CA ALA A 288 11.11 18.25 3.76
C ALA A 288 11.56 19.55 3.04
N SER A 289 12.69 19.52 2.34
CA SER A 289 13.19 20.63 1.53
C SER A 289 12.64 20.69 0.09
N GLN A 290 11.95 19.64 -0.36
CA GLN A 290 11.41 19.50 -1.71
C GLN A 290 10.01 20.11 -1.76
N ALA A 291 9.91 21.42 -1.95
CA ALA A 291 8.65 22.16 -1.86
C ALA A 291 7.58 21.66 -2.84
N GLU A 292 7.98 21.14 -4.00
CA GLU A 292 7.14 20.55 -5.05
C GLU A 292 6.46 19.24 -4.64
N TYR A 293 6.94 18.57 -3.59
CA TYR A 293 6.36 17.33 -3.09
C TYR A 293 5.37 17.54 -1.95
N CYS A 294 5.29 18.75 -1.41
CA CYS A 294 4.42 19.05 -0.28
C CYS A 294 2.94 18.92 -0.65
N GLY A 295 2.19 18.14 0.15
CA GLY A 295 0.79 17.85 -0.07
C GLY A 295 0.55 16.58 -0.92
N ARG A 296 1.60 15.88 -1.37
CA ARG A 296 1.47 14.64 -2.15
C ARG A 296 1.38 13.43 -1.24
N PHE A 297 0.41 12.55 -1.56
CA PHE A 297 0.17 11.28 -0.90
C PHE A 297 0.06 10.16 -1.93
N ARG A 298 0.43 8.95 -1.54
CA ARG A 298 0.39 7.80 -2.42
C ARG A 298 -1.04 7.45 -2.84
N THR A 299 -1.24 7.21 -4.13
CA THR A 299 -2.48 6.67 -4.70
C THR A 299 -2.78 5.30 -4.07
N PRO A 300 -3.87 5.14 -3.31
CA PRO A 300 -4.22 3.85 -2.72
C PRO A 300 -4.83 2.92 -3.76
N SER A 301 -4.70 1.61 -3.54
CA SER A 301 -5.52 0.64 -4.27
C SER A 301 -7.01 0.86 -4.00
N LEU A 302 -7.85 0.74 -5.03
CA LEU A 302 -9.31 0.77 -4.88
C LEU A 302 -9.91 -0.63 -4.67
N ARG A 303 -9.10 -1.66 -4.60
CA ARG A 303 -9.60 -2.99 -4.24
C ARG A 303 -10.22 -2.96 -2.85
N ASN A 304 -11.40 -3.54 -2.73
CA ASN A 304 -12.21 -3.53 -1.51
C ASN A 304 -12.63 -2.12 -1.04
N VAL A 305 -12.57 -1.11 -1.90
CA VAL A 305 -12.85 0.29 -1.52
C VAL A 305 -14.27 0.50 -1.01
N ALA A 306 -15.24 -0.30 -1.46
CA ALA A 306 -16.63 -0.22 -1.01
C ALA A 306 -16.84 -0.65 0.45
N LEU A 307 -15.87 -1.34 1.06
CA LEU A 307 -15.90 -1.72 2.48
C LEU A 307 -15.39 -0.61 3.42
N ARG A 308 -14.81 0.44 2.86
CA ARG A 308 -14.22 1.52 3.68
C ARG A 308 -15.29 2.44 4.23
N HIS A 309 -15.09 2.85 5.47
CA HIS A 309 -15.93 3.82 6.18
C HIS A 309 -15.38 5.25 6.10
N THR A 310 -14.11 5.40 5.71
CA THR A 310 -13.43 6.70 5.59
C THR A 310 -12.53 6.71 4.35
N PHE A 311 -12.42 7.90 3.75
CA PHE A 311 -11.70 8.10 2.49
C PHE A 311 -10.68 9.23 2.65
N PHE A 312 -9.65 9.18 1.79
CA PHE A 312 -8.45 10.01 1.82
C PHE A 312 -7.53 9.71 3.01
N HIS A 313 -6.32 10.27 2.98
CA HIS A 313 -5.31 10.06 4.02
C HIS A 313 -5.77 10.55 5.40
N ASN A 314 -6.54 11.63 5.45
CA ASN A 314 -7.03 12.28 6.67
C ASN A 314 -8.49 11.92 7.03
N ALA A 315 -9.11 10.96 6.33
CA ALA A 315 -10.51 10.53 6.53
C ALA A 315 -11.54 11.70 6.53
N ALA A 316 -11.31 12.74 5.75
CA ALA A 316 -12.22 13.88 5.66
C ALA A 316 -13.60 13.52 5.10
N VAL A 317 -13.74 12.39 4.43
CA VAL A 317 -14.97 11.93 3.78
C VAL A 317 -15.33 10.53 4.27
N THR A 318 -16.64 10.30 4.53
CA THR A 318 -17.16 9.06 5.12
C THR A 318 -18.10 8.27 4.21
N SER A 319 -18.20 8.63 2.93
CA SER A 319 -19.03 7.96 1.94
C SER A 319 -18.27 7.83 0.61
N LEU A 320 -18.32 6.62 0.01
CA LEU A 320 -17.68 6.37 -1.29
C LEU A 320 -18.26 7.29 -2.38
N ALA A 321 -19.57 7.51 -2.39
CA ALA A 321 -20.20 8.43 -3.35
C ALA A 321 -19.72 9.88 -3.15
N GLN A 322 -19.50 10.32 -1.91
CA GLN A 322 -18.92 11.63 -1.64
C GLN A 322 -17.44 11.69 -2.06
N ALA A 323 -16.69 10.61 -1.90
CA ALA A 323 -15.31 10.57 -2.38
C ALA A 323 -15.25 10.70 -3.92
N VAL A 324 -16.09 9.98 -4.66
CA VAL A 324 -16.20 10.14 -6.13
C VAL A 324 -16.66 11.55 -6.50
N ARG A 325 -17.64 12.09 -5.79
CA ARG A 325 -18.14 13.46 -5.99
C ARG A 325 -17.05 14.51 -5.77
N PHE A 326 -16.18 14.34 -4.78
CA PHE A 326 -15.08 15.25 -4.52
C PHE A 326 -14.20 15.42 -5.77
N TYR A 327 -13.84 14.35 -6.44
CA TYR A 327 -12.99 14.41 -7.65
C TYR A 327 -13.58 15.29 -8.75
N VAL A 328 -14.89 15.23 -8.96
CA VAL A 328 -15.56 15.95 -10.06
C VAL A 328 -16.16 17.29 -9.66
N GLN A 329 -16.24 17.62 -8.35
CA GLN A 329 -16.84 18.85 -7.86
C GLN A 329 -15.90 19.73 -7.04
N ARG A 330 -14.70 19.27 -6.68
CA ARG A 330 -13.75 20.04 -5.87
C ARG A 330 -13.54 21.47 -6.39
N ASP A 331 -13.45 21.61 -7.69
CA ASP A 331 -13.11 22.89 -8.34
C ASP A 331 -14.34 23.65 -8.80
N THR A 332 -15.41 22.96 -9.17
CA THR A 332 -16.67 23.56 -9.64
C THR A 332 -17.54 24.10 -8.50
N ASP A 333 -17.47 23.48 -7.30
CA ASP A 333 -18.18 23.90 -6.10
C ASP A 333 -17.32 23.75 -4.83
N PRO A 334 -16.23 24.55 -4.71
CA PRO A 334 -15.30 24.44 -3.58
C PRO A 334 -15.95 24.80 -2.23
N ALA A 335 -16.99 25.61 -2.20
CA ALA A 335 -17.67 26.00 -0.96
C ALA A 335 -18.30 24.78 -0.26
N ARG A 336 -18.71 23.77 -1.02
CA ARG A 336 -19.24 22.50 -0.50
C ARG A 336 -18.19 21.73 0.33
N TRP A 337 -16.93 21.84 -0.05
CA TRP A 337 -15.83 21.02 0.49
C TRP A 337 -15.03 21.76 1.57
N TYR A 338 -14.79 23.04 1.37
CA TYR A 338 -13.92 23.85 2.23
C TYR A 338 -14.67 24.91 3.03
N GLY A 339 -16.00 25.06 2.82
CA GLY A 339 -16.78 26.09 3.50
C GLY A 339 -16.21 27.49 3.30
N ALA A 340 -16.09 28.25 4.40
CA ALA A 340 -15.52 29.59 4.41
C ALA A 340 -13.99 29.62 4.51
N SER A 341 -13.32 28.49 4.74
CA SER A 341 -11.86 28.41 4.96
C SER A 341 -11.06 28.69 3.69
N GLY A 342 -11.72 28.55 2.52
CA GLY A 342 -11.04 28.67 1.24
C GLY A 342 -10.50 27.35 0.73
N LYS A 343 -10.25 27.30 -0.57
CA LYS A 343 -9.84 26.09 -1.29
C LYS A 343 -8.50 25.56 -0.78
N PHE A 344 -8.40 24.25 -0.58
CA PHE A 344 -7.20 23.53 -0.11
C PHE A 344 -6.78 23.90 1.32
N ASP A 345 -7.73 24.03 2.23
CA ASP A 345 -7.54 24.50 3.61
C ASP A 345 -6.68 23.57 4.50
N ASP A 346 -6.40 22.33 4.07
CA ASP A 346 -5.46 21.43 4.75
C ASP A 346 -4.01 21.54 4.21
N LEU A 347 -3.76 22.46 3.29
CA LEU A 347 -2.44 22.70 2.69
C LEU A 347 -2.06 24.18 2.78
N PRO A 348 -0.86 24.56 3.26
CA PRO A 348 -0.41 25.95 3.25
C PRO A 348 -0.43 26.56 1.85
N ALA A 349 -0.88 27.81 1.74
CA ALA A 349 -1.08 28.50 0.46
C ALA A 349 0.15 28.49 -0.49
N ARG A 350 1.37 28.51 0.08
CA ARG A 350 2.61 28.41 -0.69
C ARG A 350 2.79 27.11 -1.49
N TYR A 351 2.01 26.08 -1.16
CA TYR A 351 2.04 24.76 -1.83
C TYR A 351 0.80 24.47 -2.69
N HIS A 352 -0.13 25.42 -2.81
CA HIS A 352 -1.35 25.22 -3.60
C HIS A 352 -1.04 24.95 -5.09
N ALA A 353 0.10 25.41 -5.60
CA ALA A 353 0.55 25.14 -6.96
C ALA A 353 0.87 23.63 -7.21
N ASN A 354 1.09 22.85 -6.14
CA ASN A 354 1.34 21.41 -6.26
C ASN A 354 0.05 20.60 -6.48
N VAL A 355 -1.12 21.21 -6.21
CA VAL A 355 -2.39 20.51 -6.29
C VAL A 355 -2.73 20.20 -7.74
N ASN A 356 -3.03 18.94 -8.02
CA ASN A 356 -3.42 18.49 -9.35
C ASN A 356 -4.70 19.17 -9.83
N VAL A 357 -4.64 19.73 -11.04
CA VAL A 357 -5.75 20.39 -11.73
C VAL A 357 -6.15 19.69 -13.03
N GLU A 358 -5.52 18.56 -13.35
CA GLU A 358 -5.89 17.74 -14.51
C GLU A 358 -7.22 17.02 -14.26
N ALA A 359 -7.91 16.68 -15.36
CA ALA A 359 -9.19 15.97 -15.24
C ALA A 359 -9.09 14.74 -14.33
N PRO A 360 -10.12 14.50 -13.50
CA PRO A 360 -11.44 15.12 -13.45
C PRO A 360 -11.51 16.46 -12.67
N PHE A 361 -10.37 16.96 -12.21
CA PHE A 361 -10.23 18.28 -11.57
C PHE A 361 -10.18 19.44 -12.60
N GLY A 362 -9.96 20.66 -12.11
CA GLY A 362 -9.70 21.83 -12.96
C GLY A 362 -10.94 22.47 -13.58
N GLY A 363 -12.15 22.01 -13.25
CA GLY A 363 -13.38 22.63 -13.72
C GLY A 363 -13.53 24.08 -13.25
N ALA A 364 -14.15 24.94 -14.09
CA ALA A 364 -14.40 26.33 -13.72
C ALA A 364 -15.46 26.43 -12.60
N LEU A 365 -15.28 27.41 -11.70
CA LEU A 365 -16.24 27.67 -10.63
C LEU A 365 -17.67 27.84 -11.18
N GLY A 366 -18.64 27.08 -10.63
CA GLY A 366 -20.03 27.10 -11.04
C GLY A 366 -20.35 26.34 -12.33
N SER A 367 -19.36 25.78 -13.01
CA SER A 367 -19.63 24.89 -14.15
C SER A 367 -20.25 23.55 -13.69
N PRO A 368 -21.02 22.86 -14.56
CA PRO A 368 -21.48 21.52 -14.26
C PRO A 368 -20.30 20.57 -14.01
N PRO A 369 -20.41 19.66 -13.03
CA PRO A 369 -19.39 18.64 -12.82
C PRO A 369 -19.33 17.66 -14.00
N LEU A 370 -18.20 17.00 -14.20
CA LEU A 370 -18.00 16.02 -15.29
C LEU A 370 -18.89 14.79 -15.17
N LEU A 371 -19.32 14.43 -13.96
CA LEU A 371 -20.28 13.36 -13.70
C LEU A 371 -21.55 13.94 -13.03
N THR A 372 -22.71 13.50 -13.51
CA THR A 372 -24.00 13.69 -12.86
C THR A 372 -24.13 12.78 -11.62
N ASP A 373 -25.13 13.01 -10.78
CA ASP A 373 -25.40 12.14 -9.63
C ASP A 373 -25.64 10.68 -10.03
N ALA A 374 -26.39 10.44 -11.09
CA ALA A 374 -26.65 9.10 -11.61
C ALA A 374 -25.37 8.42 -12.15
N GLU A 375 -24.47 9.17 -12.78
CA GLU A 375 -23.18 8.66 -13.23
C GLU A 375 -22.23 8.37 -12.05
N ILE A 376 -22.30 9.15 -10.96
CA ILE A 376 -21.59 8.85 -9.71
C ILE A 376 -22.11 7.53 -9.13
N ASP A 377 -23.42 7.31 -9.09
CA ASP A 377 -24.00 6.04 -8.62
C ASP A 377 -23.56 4.85 -9.51
N ASP A 378 -23.44 5.03 -10.81
CA ASP A 378 -22.91 4.00 -11.71
C ASP A 378 -21.43 3.69 -11.41
N VAL A 379 -20.57 4.70 -11.18
CA VAL A 379 -19.17 4.50 -10.77
C VAL A 379 -19.08 3.80 -9.41
N VAL A 380 -19.91 4.18 -8.44
CA VAL A 380 -19.96 3.51 -7.12
C VAL A 380 -20.37 2.05 -7.26
N ALA A 381 -21.35 1.74 -8.13
CA ALA A 381 -21.75 0.36 -8.41
C ALA A 381 -20.57 -0.46 -9.01
N PHE A 382 -19.83 0.12 -9.94
CA PHE A 382 -18.60 -0.50 -10.46
C PHE A 382 -17.57 -0.74 -9.36
N LEU A 383 -17.27 0.26 -8.53
CA LEU A 383 -16.31 0.13 -7.42
C LEU A 383 -16.72 -0.96 -6.42
N GLY A 384 -18.02 -1.21 -6.25
CA GLY A 384 -18.54 -2.33 -5.47
C GLY A 384 -18.12 -3.70 -5.99
N THR A 385 -17.90 -3.82 -7.31
CA THR A 385 -17.45 -5.08 -7.94
C THR A 385 -16.01 -5.46 -7.61
N LEU A 386 -15.22 -4.53 -7.02
CA LEU A 386 -13.83 -4.73 -6.61
C LEU A 386 -13.71 -5.37 -5.23
N THR A 387 -14.83 -5.69 -4.57
CA THR A 387 -14.87 -6.37 -3.27
C THR A 387 -14.57 -7.87 -3.45
N ASP A 388 -13.61 -8.37 -2.69
CA ASP A 388 -13.22 -9.79 -2.71
C ASP A 388 -14.34 -10.68 -2.16
N ALA A 389 -14.46 -11.90 -2.72
CA ALA A 389 -15.54 -12.83 -2.40
C ALA A 389 -15.55 -13.30 -0.91
N ASP A 390 -14.38 -13.32 -0.27
CA ASP A 390 -14.26 -13.69 1.16
C ASP A 390 -14.78 -12.61 2.12
N GLN A 391 -15.09 -11.41 1.62
CA GLN A 391 -15.66 -10.31 2.42
C GLN A 391 -17.20 -10.31 2.45
N GLY A 392 -17.83 -11.30 1.81
CA GLY A 392 -19.27 -11.39 1.69
C GLY A 392 -19.88 -10.42 0.65
N GLU A 393 -21.20 -10.51 0.47
CA GLU A 393 -21.90 -9.53 -0.38
C GLU A 393 -21.91 -8.19 0.34
N ASN A 394 -21.50 -7.14 -0.38
CA ASN A 394 -21.57 -5.77 0.11
C ASN A 394 -23.01 -5.43 0.53
N PRO A 395 -23.28 -5.02 1.77
CA PRO A 395 -24.59 -4.50 2.11
C PRO A 395 -24.83 -3.24 1.27
N ARG A 396 -25.87 -3.30 0.42
CA ARG A 396 -26.30 -2.22 -0.47
C ARG A 396 -26.70 -0.99 0.30
#